data_e64da22c976266829b4027beae398f32
#
_entry.id   e64da22c976266829b4027beae398f32
#
_cell.length_a   1.000
_cell.length_b   1.000
_cell.length_c   1.000
_cell.angle_alpha   90.00
_cell.angle_beta   90.00
_cell.angle_gamma   90.00
#
_symmetry.space_group_name_H-M   'P 1'
#
loop_
_entity.id
_entity.type
_entity.pdbx_description
1 polymer ?
#
loop_
_entity_poly.entity_id
_entity_poly.type
_entity_poly.pdbx_seq_one_letter_code
_entity_poly.pdbx_strand_id
1 'polypeptide(L)'
;MLSSQISYQIIRSSRKTMSLEIKADGSVVVRAPLRLSEAKIQKFVEEKQEWILKNLEKIQKRDAQKKNVQKLSALERQHLQNKACVVIPRRVAYYAEKLGVSYGKITLRQQKTRWGSCAANGNLN
;
A
#
# COMPACT_ATOMS: atom_id res chain seq x y z
N MET A 1 20.85 18.45 21.51
CA MET A 1 20.30 17.25 20.89
C MET A 1 18.78 17.36 20.88
N LEU A 2 18.22 17.69 19.75
CA LEU A 2 16.78 17.68 19.59
C LEU A 2 16.36 16.22 19.36
N SER A 3 15.94 15.56 20.42
CA SER A 3 15.18 14.32 20.31
C SER A 3 13.87 14.68 19.62
N SER A 4 13.82 14.52 18.34
CA SER A 4 12.56 14.61 17.61
C SER A 4 11.65 13.52 18.15
N GLN A 5 10.83 13.86 19.13
CA GLN A 5 9.85 12.95 19.68
C GLN A 5 8.88 12.57 18.55
N ILE A 6 9.04 11.37 18.05
CA ILE A 6 8.11 10.80 17.08
C ILE A 6 6.79 10.57 17.80
N SER A 7 5.75 11.25 17.37
CA SER A 7 4.40 11.02 17.87
C SER A 7 3.87 9.70 17.30
N TYR A 8 3.40 8.82 18.17
CA TYR A 8 2.83 7.53 17.77
C TYR A 8 1.61 7.16 18.62
N GLN A 9 0.74 6.35 18.06
CA GLN A 9 -0.44 5.81 18.71
C GLN A 9 -0.21 4.34 19.07
N ILE A 10 -0.61 3.94 20.26
CA ILE A 10 -0.53 2.54 20.72
C ILE A 10 -1.90 1.89 20.59
N ILE A 11 -1.96 0.77 19.87
CA ILE A 11 -3.14 -0.10 19.80
C ILE A 11 -2.81 -1.43 20.47
N ARG A 12 -3.51 -1.74 21.54
CA ARG A 12 -3.33 -2.98 22.30
C ARG A 12 -4.34 -4.03 21.87
N SER A 13 -3.87 -5.27 21.77
CA SER A 13 -4.71 -6.41 21.41
C SER A 13 -4.16 -7.71 22.00
N SER A 14 -4.87 -8.81 21.84
CA SER A 14 -4.49 -10.15 22.32
C SER A 14 -3.33 -10.80 21.55
N ARG A 15 -2.54 -10.03 20.84
CA ARG A 15 -1.38 -10.50 20.08
C ARG A 15 -0.18 -10.80 20.98
N LYS A 16 0.75 -11.61 20.47
CA LYS A 16 1.99 -11.99 21.19
C LYS A 16 3.21 -11.12 20.82
N THR A 17 3.15 -10.40 19.70
CA THR A 17 4.28 -9.64 19.15
C THR A 17 3.94 -8.16 19.00
N MET A 18 4.98 -7.32 18.97
CA MET A 18 4.84 -5.92 18.58
C MET A 18 5.00 -5.75 17.06
N SER A 19 4.31 -4.79 16.51
CA SER A 19 4.54 -4.33 15.14
C SER A 19 4.40 -2.82 15.04
N LEU A 20 5.14 -2.23 14.11
CA LEU A 20 5.12 -0.82 13.81
C LEU A 20 4.57 -0.63 12.40
N GLU A 21 3.62 0.27 12.26
CA GLU A 21 2.96 0.58 11.00
C GLU A 21 2.99 2.10 10.76
N ILE A 22 3.31 2.50 9.55
CA ILE A 22 3.17 3.90 9.12
C ILE A 22 2.05 3.95 8.09
N LYS A 23 1.00 4.69 8.41
CA LYS A 23 -0.14 4.86 7.52
C LYS A 23 0.18 5.80 6.37
N ALA A 24 -0.65 5.79 5.34
CA ALA A 24 -0.50 6.65 4.17
C ALA A 24 -0.53 8.14 4.49
N ASP A 25 -1.19 8.55 5.58
CA ASP A 25 -1.24 9.93 6.08
C ASP A 25 -0.01 10.35 6.89
N GLY A 26 0.96 9.44 7.08
CA GLY A 26 2.16 9.67 7.88
C GLY A 26 2.00 9.39 9.38
N SER A 27 0.83 8.94 9.84
CA SER A 27 0.64 8.57 11.24
C SER A 27 1.36 7.25 11.57
N VAL A 28 2.03 7.24 12.73
CA VAL A 28 2.76 6.07 13.22
C VAL A 28 1.91 5.33 14.24
N VAL A 29 1.73 4.04 14.06
CA VAL A 29 0.94 3.18 14.93
C VAL A 29 1.78 2.01 15.40
N VAL A 30 1.81 1.80 16.72
CA VAL A 30 2.42 0.61 17.34
C VAL A 30 1.31 -0.32 17.82
N ARG A 31 1.31 -1.54 17.32
CA ARG A 31 0.42 -2.60 17.78
C ARG A 31 1.17 -3.46 18.79
N ALA A 32 0.64 -3.59 19.98
CA ALA A 32 1.32 -4.25 21.10
C ALA A 32 0.39 -5.22 21.85
N PRO A 33 0.97 -6.22 22.56
CA PRO A 33 0.21 -7.06 23.48
C PRO A 33 -0.44 -6.25 24.61
N LEU A 34 -1.57 -6.74 25.13
CA LEU A 34 -2.34 -6.06 26.17
C LEU A 34 -1.54 -5.75 27.44
N ARG A 35 -0.62 -6.64 27.84
CA ARG A 35 0.13 -6.54 29.11
C ARG A 35 1.56 -6.02 28.94
N LEU A 36 1.94 -5.60 27.75
CA LEU A 36 3.29 -5.08 27.53
C LEU A 36 3.47 -3.70 28.14
N SER A 37 4.58 -3.46 28.84
CA SER A 37 4.87 -2.16 29.46
C SER A 37 5.12 -1.07 28.43
N GLU A 38 4.74 0.16 28.74
CA GLU A 38 4.99 1.32 27.87
C GLU A 38 6.49 1.56 27.65
N ALA A 39 7.32 1.31 28.66
CA ALA A 39 8.76 1.43 28.56
C ALA A 39 9.36 0.54 27.46
N LYS A 40 8.86 -0.69 27.31
CA LYS A 40 9.28 -1.60 26.24
C LYS A 40 8.80 -1.13 24.86
N ILE A 41 7.60 -0.57 24.79
CA ILE A 41 7.08 0.02 23.55
C ILE A 41 7.91 1.23 23.13
N GLN A 42 8.20 2.11 24.08
CA GLN A 42 9.04 3.29 23.83
C GLN A 42 10.42 2.89 23.31
N LYS A 43 11.08 1.95 23.99
CA LYS A 43 12.37 1.42 23.55
C LYS A 43 12.33 0.86 22.13
N PHE A 44 11.29 0.11 21.80
CA PHE A 44 11.08 -0.43 20.44
C PHE A 44 10.94 0.68 19.40
N VAL A 45 10.19 1.75 19.69
CA VAL A 45 10.04 2.92 18.79
C VAL A 45 11.38 3.64 18.63
N GLU A 46 12.14 3.82 19.70
CA GLU A 46 13.46 4.44 19.67
C GLU A 46 14.44 3.63 18.80
N GLU A 47 14.47 2.31 18.94
CA GLU A 47 15.29 1.43 18.10
C GLU A 47 14.91 1.50 16.61
N LYS A 48 13.65 1.79 16.31
CA LYS A 48 13.13 1.92 14.94
C LYS A 48 13.07 3.36 14.41
N GLN A 49 13.58 4.31 15.18
CA GLN A 49 13.47 5.74 14.85
C GLN A 49 14.02 6.07 13.44
N GLU A 50 15.17 5.55 13.11
CA GLU A 50 15.78 5.78 11.79
C GLU A 50 14.91 5.23 10.64
N TRP A 51 14.37 4.04 10.82
CA TRP A 51 13.45 3.43 9.86
C TRP A 51 12.16 4.25 9.71
N ILE A 52 11.61 4.76 10.83
CA ILE A 52 10.41 5.62 10.81
C ILE A 52 10.68 6.89 10.01
N LEU A 53 11.78 7.59 10.30
CA LEU A 53 12.13 8.84 9.62
C LEU A 53 12.33 8.64 8.11
N LYS A 54 13.03 7.58 7.69
CA LYS A 54 13.19 7.24 6.28
C LYS A 54 11.86 7.00 5.56
N ASN A 55 10.93 6.33 6.22
CA ASN A 55 9.62 6.03 5.63
C ASN A 55 8.71 7.27 5.60
N LEU A 56 8.74 8.12 6.61
CA LEU A 56 8.04 9.40 6.61
C LEU A 56 8.53 10.32 5.48
N GLU A 57 9.83 10.38 5.25
CA GLU A 57 10.41 11.12 4.13
C GLU A 57 9.93 10.59 2.77
N LYS A 58 9.88 9.26 2.59
CA LYS A 58 9.32 8.64 1.38
C LYS A 58 7.86 9.00 1.15
N ILE A 59 7.05 9.04 2.22
CA ILE A 59 5.64 9.44 2.14
C ILE A 59 5.52 10.89 1.71
N GLN A 60 6.30 11.80 2.30
CA GLN A 60 6.30 13.21 1.94
C GLN A 60 6.69 13.43 0.47
N LYS A 61 7.74 12.76 -0.01
CA LYS A 61 8.15 12.81 -1.42
C LYS A 61 7.05 12.30 -2.36
N ARG A 62 6.40 11.20 -1.99
CA ARG A 62 5.29 10.62 -2.75
C ARG A 62 4.09 11.56 -2.82
N ASP A 63 3.73 12.20 -1.72
CA ASP A 63 2.62 13.16 -1.67
C ASP A 63 2.92 14.42 -2.46
N ALA A 64 4.16 14.93 -2.42
CA ALA A 64 4.61 16.03 -3.25
C ALA A 64 4.52 15.70 -4.75
N GLN A 65 4.90 14.49 -5.14
CA GLN A 65 4.75 14.02 -6.53
C GLN A 65 3.29 13.89 -6.95
N LYS A 66 2.41 13.40 -6.06
CA LYS A 66 0.97 13.30 -6.34
C LYS A 66 0.31 14.66 -6.56
N LYS A 67 0.74 15.70 -5.86
CA LYS A 67 0.22 17.06 -6.06
C LYS A 67 0.53 17.62 -7.45
N ASN A 68 1.64 17.19 -8.04
CA ASN A 68 2.08 17.62 -9.37
C ASN A 68 1.49 16.78 -10.52
N VAL A 69 0.81 15.67 -10.21
CA VAL A 69 0.16 14.84 -11.21
C VAL A 69 -1.16 15.47 -11.62
N GLN A 70 -1.26 15.86 -12.88
CA GLN A 70 -2.48 16.37 -13.46
C GLN A 70 -3.56 15.29 -13.45
N LYS A 71 -4.70 15.57 -12.83
CA LYS A 71 -5.83 14.63 -12.83
C LYS A 71 -6.41 14.52 -14.23
N LEU A 72 -6.61 13.30 -14.70
CA LEU A 72 -7.29 13.04 -15.96
C LEU A 72 -8.73 13.58 -15.93
N SER A 73 -9.15 14.20 -17.02
CA SER A 73 -10.55 14.57 -17.22
C SER A 73 -11.43 13.31 -17.32
N ALA A 74 -12.74 13.48 -17.14
CA ALA A 74 -13.70 12.37 -17.30
C ALA A 74 -13.64 11.76 -18.70
N LEU A 75 -13.45 12.59 -19.72
CA LEU A 75 -13.34 12.15 -21.13
C LEU A 75 -12.07 11.32 -21.36
N GLU A 76 -10.93 11.80 -20.90
CA GLU A 76 -9.65 11.08 -20.99
C GLU A 76 -9.69 9.73 -20.26
N ARG A 77 -10.31 9.70 -19.09
CA ARG A 77 -10.51 8.47 -18.31
C ARG A 77 -11.37 7.46 -19.07
N GLN A 78 -12.47 7.92 -19.67
CA GLN A 78 -13.34 7.07 -20.48
C GLN A 78 -12.60 6.51 -21.70
N HIS A 79 -11.80 7.34 -22.37
CA HIS A 79 -10.99 6.91 -23.51
C HIS A 79 -9.97 5.82 -23.13
N LEU A 80 -9.26 6.01 -22.01
CA LEU A 80 -8.32 5.00 -21.50
C LEU A 80 -9.01 3.71 -21.08
N GLN A 81 -10.19 3.79 -20.49
CA GLN A 81 -10.99 2.63 -20.13
C GLN A 81 -11.43 1.84 -21.37
N ASN A 82 -11.91 2.50 -22.39
CA ASN A 82 -12.29 1.88 -23.66
C ASN A 82 -11.09 1.18 -24.32
N LYS A 83 -9.94 1.84 -24.35
CA LYS A 83 -8.69 1.25 -24.85
C LYS A 83 -8.25 0.03 -24.02
N ALA A 84 -8.35 0.10 -22.71
CA ALA A 84 -8.01 -1.00 -21.81
C ALA A 84 -8.91 -2.23 -22.03
N CYS A 85 -10.20 -2.05 -22.29
CA CYS A 85 -11.14 -3.12 -22.59
C CYS A 85 -10.74 -3.94 -23.83
N VAL A 86 -10.02 -3.35 -24.76
CA VAL A 86 -9.52 -4.01 -25.97
C VAL A 86 -8.12 -4.60 -25.76
N VAL A 87 -7.21 -3.81 -25.19
CA VAL A 87 -5.77 -4.17 -25.08
C VAL A 87 -5.52 -5.22 -23.99
N ILE A 88 -6.11 -5.06 -22.81
CA ILE A 88 -5.81 -5.93 -21.67
C ILE A 88 -6.22 -7.38 -21.91
N PRO A 89 -7.43 -7.72 -22.38
CA PRO A 89 -7.78 -9.10 -22.67
C PRO A 89 -6.86 -9.79 -23.69
N ARG A 90 -6.43 -9.06 -24.71
CA ARG A 90 -5.49 -9.59 -25.72
C ARG A 90 -4.12 -9.88 -25.11
N ARG A 91 -3.61 -9.00 -24.27
CA ARG A 91 -2.33 -9.19 -23.59
C ARG A 91 -2.38 -10.32 -22.59
N VAL A 92 -3.47 -10.46 -21.85
CA VAL A 92 -3.69 -11.57 -20.92
C VAL A 92 -3.70 -12.90 -21.66
N ALA A 93 -4.44 -13.01 -22.76
CA ALA A 93 -4.48 -14.22 -23.59
C ALA A 93 -3.09 -14.59 -24.13
N TYR A 94 -2.35 -13.60 -24.62
CA TYR A 94 -0.99 -13.81 -25.13
C TYR A 94 -0.03 -14.37 -24.06
N TYR A 95 0.00 -13.78 -22.89
CA TYR A 95 0.89 -14.23 -21.81
C TYR A 95 0.42 -15.53 -21.15
N ALA A 96 -0.89 -15.76 -21.05
CA ALA A 96 -1.43 -17.01 -20.54
C ALA A 96 -1.02 -18.19 -21.42
N GLU A 97 -1.06 -18.04 -22.74
CA GLU A 97 -0.59 -19.05 -23.69
C GLU A 97 0.90 -19.31 -23.53
N LYS A 98 1.73 -18.25 -23.47
CA LYS A 98 3.17 -18.38 -23.27
C LYS A 98 3.55 -19.09 -21.97
N LEU A 99 2.82 -18.83 -20.89
CA LEU A 99 3.07 -19.43 -19.58
C LEU A 99 2.40 -20.78 -19.38
N GLY A 100 1.54 -21.20 -20.31
CA GLY A 100 0.78 -22.45 -20.20
C GLY A 100 -0.22 -22.45 -19.05
N VAL A 101 -0.79 -21.29 -18.71
CA VAL A 101 -1.77 -21.14 -17.62
C VAL A 101 -3.13 -20.71 -18.16
N SER A 102 -4.18 -21.06 -17.42
CA SER A 102 -5.54 -20.60 -17.67
C SER A 102 -5.94 -19.52 -16.70
N TYR A 103 -6.92 -18.73 -17.06
CA TYR A 103 -7.48 -17.66 -16.21
C TYR A 103 -9.01 -17.64 -16.31
N GLY A 104 -9.66 -17.03 -15.31
CA GLY A 104 -11.11 -16.87 -15.29
C GLY A 104 -11.55 -15.52 -15.85
N LYS A 105 -12.48 -14.87 -15.17
CA LYS A 105 -13.03 -13.58 -15.57
C LYS A 105 -12.00 -12.46 -15.39
N ILE A 106 -11.91 -11.56 -16.37
CA ILE A 106 -11.13 -10.31 -16.29
C ILE A 106 -12.09 -9.18 -15.91
N THR A 107 -11.79 -8.48 -14.82
CA THR A 107 -12.54 -7.30 -14.39
C THR A 107 -11.60 -6.09 -14.37
N LEU A 108 -11.94 -5.04 -15.12
CA LEU A 108 -11.17 -3.80 -15.12
C LEU A 108 -11.65 -2.89 -14.00
N ARG A 109 -10.73 -2.49 -13.13
CA ARG A 109 -11.00 -1.62 -11.99
C ARG A 109 -9.97 -0.51 -11.88
N GLN A 110 -10.37 0.60 -11.27
CA GLN A 110 -9.49 1.70 -10.93
C GLN A 110 -8.95 1.53 -9.51
N GLN A 111 -7.96 0.67 -9.33
CA GLN A 111 -7.35 0.40 -8.04
C GLN A 111 -6.34 1.48 -7.66
N LYS A 112 -6.27 1.82 -6.38
CA LYS A 112 -5.36 2.86 -5.87
C LYS A 112 -4.06 2.32 -5.28
N THR A 113 -4.06 1.06 -4.84
CA THR A 113 -2.97 0.50 -4.03
C THR A 113 -2.21 -0.64 -4.70
N ARG A 114 -2.71 -1.16 -5.80
CA ARG A 114 -2.07 -2.26 -6.54
C ARG A 114 -2.34 -2.14 -8.04
N TRP A 115 -1.48 -2.71 -8.85
CA TRP A 115 -1.63 -2.74 -10.30
C TRP A 115 -2.70 -3.72 -10.76
N GLY A 116 -2.81 -4.83 -10.06
CA GLY A 116 -3.77 -5.86 -10.36
C GLY A 116 -3.75 -6.96 -9.30
N SER A 117 -4.60 -7.94 -9.46
CA SER A 117 -4.64 -9.12 -8.60
C SER A 117 -5.16 -10.33 -9.33
N CYS A 118 -4.75 -11.51 -8.87
CA CYS A 118 -5.26 -12.80 -9.32
C CYS A 118 -5.87 -13.52 -8.10
N ALA A 119 -7.12 -13.89 -8.21
CA ALA A 119 -7.80 -14.65 -7.16
C ALA A 119 -7.49 -16.15 -7.27
N ALA A 120 -7.74 -16.90 -6.21
CA ALA A 120 -7.50 -18.35 -6.17
C ALA A 120 -8.29 -19.13 -7.24
N ASN A 121 -9.45 -18.61 -7.67
CA ASN A 121 -10.25 -19.17 -8.75
C ASN A 121 -9.79 -18.78 -10.18
N GLY A 122 -8.68 -18.05 -10.29
CA GLY A 122 -8.13 -17.58 -11.56
C GLY A 122 -8.71 -16.26 -12.09
N ASN A 123 -9.63 -15.62 -11.38
CA ASN A 123 -10.17 -14.33 -11.81
C ASN A 123 -9.14 -13.23 -11.66
N LEU A 124 -9.05 -12.36 -12.66
CA LEU A 124 -8.10 -11.26 -12.76
C LEU A 124 -8.80 -9.91 -12.58
N ASN A 125 -8.16 -9.02 -11.80
CA ASN A 125 -8.63 -7.65 -11.60
C ASN A 125 -7.54 -6.64 -11.95
#